data_461134889ba1c09e2f6d77214ec935c9
#
_entry.id   461134889ba1c09e2f6d77214ec935c9
#
_cell.length_a   1.000
_cell.length_b   1.000
_cell.length_c   1.000
_cell.angle_alpha   90.00
_cell.angle_beta   90.00
_cell.angle_gamma   90.00
#
_symmetry.space_group_name_H-M   'P 1'
#
loop_
_entity.id
_entity.type
_entity.pdbx_description
1 polymer ?
#
loop_
_entity_poly.entity_id
_entity_poly.type
_entity_poly.pdbx_seq_one_letter_code
_entity_poly.pdbx_strand_id
1 'polypeptide(L)'
;MFRKLLLVWIGAVALTATACAQSEYGTAEEARAMLERAVAAVKADKEKALEMFNRDDGGFRDRDLYVFCVNAADGVETAHPTHRGAKIGDLKDANGFAFGQEILKTATEGSISEVAYLWPRPGADTPSEKITYVTKIDDQICAVGYYK
;
A
#
# COMPACT_ATOMS: atom_id res chain seq x y z
N MET A 1 -18.66 28.13 68.85
CA MET A 1 -17.54 27.68 68.01
C MET A 1 -18.10 26.90 66.82
N PHE A 2 -18.27 27.54 65.67
CA PHE A 2 -18.81 26.88 64.46
C PHE A 2 -17.62 26.48 63.56
N ARG A 3 -17.41 25.14 63.43
CA ARG A 3 -16.44 24.58 62.48
C ARG A 3 -17.14 24.42 61.13
N LYS A 4 -16.80 25.28 60.17
CA LYS A 4 -17.22 25.14 58.78
C LYS A 4 -16.40 24.04 58.11
N LEU A 5 -17.04 22.90 57.77
CA LEU A 5 -16.47 21.88 56.88
C LEU A 5 -16.56 22.38 55.44
N LEU A 6 -15.42 22.59 54.80
CA LEU A 6 -15.31 22.81 53.37
C LEU A 6 -15.28 21.43 52.69
N LEU A 7 -16.33 21.08 51.97
CA LEU A 7 -16.37 19.93 51.05
C LEU A 7 -15.68 20.34 49.74
N VAL A 8 -14.49 19.81 49.52
CA VAL A 8 -13.79 19.90 48.22
C VAL A 8 -14.34 18.83 47.30
N TRP A 9 -15.05 19.28 46.27
CA TRP A 9 -15.46 18.40 45.16
C TRP A 9 -14.31 18.22 44.22
N ILE A 10 -13.68 17.05 44.20
CA ILE A 10 -12.68 16.66 43.16
C ILE A 10 -13.48 16.10 41.98
N GLY A 11 -13.65 16.93 40.95
CA GLY A 11 -14.22 16.51 39.69
C GLY A 11 -13.24 15.63 38.94
N ALA A 12 -13.50 14.33 38.86
CA ALA A 12 -12.76 13.43 37.98
C ALA A 12 -13.14 13.68 36.51
N VAL A 13 -12.26 14.32 35.78
CA VAL A 13 -12.38 14.44 34.30
C VAL A 13 -11.97 13.09 33.72
N ALA A 14 -12.94 12.29 33.32
CA ALA A 14 -12.71 11.07 32.54
C ALA A 14 -12.31 11.48 31.10
N LEU A 15 -11.02 11.38 30.76
CA LEU A 15 -10.57 11.41 29.36
C LEU A 15 -11.06 10.15 28.68
N THR A 16 -12.13 10.25 27.91
CA THR A 16 -12.52 9.21 26.95
C THR A 16 -11.56 9.23 25.78
N ALA A 17 -10.55 8.37 25.81
CA ALA A 17 -9.72 8.08 24.63
C ALA A 17 -10.62 7.36 23.60
N THR A 18 -11.02 8.10 22.55
CA THR A 18 -11.66 7.50 21.38
C THR A 18 -10.58 6.71 20.65
N ALA A 19 -10.52 5.40 20.90
CA ALA A 19 -9.70 4.50 20.09
C ALA A 19 -10.32 4.50 18.67
N CYS A 20 -9.68 5.14 17.71
CA CYS A 20 -9.99 4.94 16.30
C CYS A 20 -9.67 3.47 15.98
N ALA A 21 -10.68 2.64 15.87
CA ALA A 21 -10.53 1.27 15.40
C ALA A 21 -9.97 1.34 13.97
N GLN A 22 -8.75 0.84 13.77
CA GLN A 22 -8.14 0.74 12.44
C GLN A 22 -8.98 -0.23 11.60
N SER A 23 -9.28 0.13 10.36
CA SER A 23 -9.97 -0.74 9.41
C SER A 23 -9.20 -2.05 9.22
N GLU A 24 -9.92 -3.17 9.05
CA GLU A 24 -9.34 -4.49 8.78
C GLU A 24 -8.51 -4.48 7.49
N TYR A 25 -8.90 -3.67 6.51
CA TYR A 25 -8.24 -3.55 5.21
C TYR A 25 -7.74 -2.13 4.97
N GLY A 26 -6.76 -2.01 4.09
CA GLY A 26 -6.23 -0.72 3.66
C GLY A 26 -7.20 0.03 2.77
N THR A 27 -7.16 1.36 2.85
CA THR A 27 -8.01 2.26 2.07
C THR A 27 -7.29 2.76 0.81
N ALA A 28 -8.06 3.36 -0.11
CA ALA A 28 -7.52 4.04 -1.29
C ALA A 28 -6.51 5.14 -0.92
N GLU A 29 -6.82 5.93 0.10
CA GLU A 29 -5.95 7.02 0.57
C GLU A 29 -4.64 6.49 1.13
N GLU A 30 -4.71 5.42 1.94
CA GLU A 30 -3.51 4.77 2.51
C GLU A 30 -2.65 4.12 1.43
N ALA A 31 -3.26 3.48 0.42
CA ALA A 31 -2.54 2.90 -0.72
C ALA A 31 -1.79 3.98 -1.52
N ARG A 32 -2.46 5.11 -1.80
CA ARG A 32 -1.84 6.25 -2.48
C ARG A 32 -0.69 6.83 -1.67
N ALA A 33 -0.89 7.07 -0.38
CA ALA A 33 0.14 7.59 0.52
C ALA A 33 1.34 6.63 0.63
N MET A 34 1.09 5.31 0.65
CA MET A 34 2.16 4.31 0.62
C MET A 34 2.97 4.38 -0.68
N LEU A 35 2.32 4.52 -1.84
CA LEU A 35 3.01 4.67 -3.12
C LEU A 35 3.84 5.95 -3.17
N GLU A 36 3.33 7.06 -2.68
CA GLU A 36 4.07 8.34 -2.63
C GLU A 36 5.33 8.23 -1.76
N ARG A 37 5.26 7.53 -0.62
CA ARG A 37 6.44 7.21 0.20
C ARG A 37 7.42 6.28 -0.53
N ALA A 38 6.90 5.28 -1.26
CA ALA A 38 7.74 4.38 -2.06
C ALA A 38 8.49 5.12 -3.17
N VAL A 39 7.83 6.06 -3.86
CA VAL A 39 8.47 6.95 -4.85
C VAL A 39 9.63 7.72 -4.22
N ALA A 40 9.42 8.33 -3.06
CA ALA A 40 10.45 9.07 -2.35
C ALA A 40 11.63 8.17 -1.95
N ALA A 41 11.35 6.95 -1.47
CA ALA A 41 12.38 5.99 -1.09
C ALA A 41 13.22 5.54 -2.31
N VAL A 42 12.59 5.21 -3.45
CA VAL A 42 13.29 4.81 -4.68
C VAL A 42 14.16 5.94 -5.21
N LYS A 43 13.66 7.19 -5.20
CA LYS A 43 14.45 8.36 -5.62
C LYS A 43 15.66 8.63 -4.72
N ALA A 44 15.54 8.34 -3.42
CA ALA A 44 16.63 8.53 -2.47
C ALA A 44 17.71 7.45 -2.58
N ASP A 45 17.32 6.19 -2.67
CA ASP A 45 18.20 5.02 -2.79
C ASP A 45 17.39 3.83 -3.31
N LYS A 46 17.44 3.60 -4.62
CA LYS A 46 16.66 2.56 -5.29
C LYS A 46 16.92 1.17 -4.73
N GLU A 47 18.18 0.79 -4.59
CA GLU A 47 18.54 -0.57 -4.15
C GLU A 47 18.04 -0.85 -2.75
N LYS A 48 18.27 0.08 -1.84
CA LYS A 48 17.77 0.00 -0.47
C LYS A 48 16.24 -0.03 -0.40
N ALA A 49 15.57 0.80 -1.20
CA ALA A 49 14.11 0.83 -1.25
C ALA A 49 13.53 -0.51 -1.72
N LEU A 50 14.03 -1.06 -2.83
CA LEU A 50 13.58 -2.36 -3.34
C LEU A 50 13.84 -3.49 -2.33
N GLU A 51 14.95 -3.45 -1.60
CA GLU A 51 15.22 -4.41 -0.53
C GLU A 51 14.22 -4.30 0.62
N MET A 52 13.89 -3.07 1.05
CA MET A 52 12.86 -2.84 2.08
C MET A 52 11.48 -3.37 1.63
N PHE A 53 11.09 -3.13 0.38
CA PHE A 53 9.81 -3.63 -0.17
C PHE A 53 9.78 -5.16 -0.21
N ASN A 54 10.90 -5.81 -0.54
CA ASN A 54 11.00 -7.28 -0.57
C ASN A 54 10.98 -7.92 0.82
N ARG A 55 11.31 -7.16 1.88
CA ARG A 55 11.35 -7.63 3.27
C ARG A 55 10.15 -7.21 4.10
N ASP A 56 9.18 -6.53 3.48
CA ASP A 56 8.04 -5.93 4.17
C ASP A 56 8.46 -4.93 5.28
N ASP A 57 9.62 -4.26 5.10
CA ASP A 57 10.19 -3.32 6.05
C ASP A 57 9.76 -1.87 5.77
N GLY A 58 9.96 -0.99 6.76
CA GLY A 58 9.79 0.46 6.59
C GLY A 58 8.35 0.93 6.41
N GLY A 59 7.36 0.11 6.75
CA GLY A 59 5.94 0.46 6.60
C GLY A 59 5.45 0.40 5.15
N PHE A 60 6.12 -0.38 4.29
CA PHE A 60 5.73 -0.63 2.90
C PHE A 60 4.87 -1.88 2.73
N ARG A 61 4.46 -2.45 3.85
CA ARG A 61 3.37 -3.41 3.98
C ARG A 61 2.50 -3.03 5.18
N ASP A 62 1.19 -2.96 4.96
CA ASP A 62 0.22 -2.68 6.02
C ASP A 62 -1.10 -3.38 5.70
N ARG A 63 -1.50 -4.35 6.53
CA ARG A 63 -2.71 -5.18 6.32
C ARG A 63 -2.66 -5.86 4.94
N ASP A 64 -3.57 -5.52 4.03
CA ASP A 64 -3.61 -6.03 2.64
C ASP A 64 -2.91 -5.10 1.62
N LEU A 65 -2.35 -3.96 2.07
CA LEU A 65 -1.55 -3.07 1.23
C LEU A 65 -0.09 -3.54 1.19
N TYR A 66 0.50 -3.48 0.02
CA TYR A 66 1.93 -3.71 -0.20
C TYR A 66 2.45 -3.00 -1.44
N VAL A 67 3.73 -2.64 -1.40
CA VAL A 67 4.42 -2.09 -2.56
C VAL A 67 4.93 -3.24 -3.42
N PHE A 68 4.77 -3.12 -4.72
CA PHE A 68 5.51 -3.92 -5.68
C PHE A 68 6.11 -3.04 -6.77
N CYS A 69 7.24 -3.44 -7.32
CA CYS A 69 7.92 -2.73 -8.40
C CYS A 69 8.38 -3.70 -9.47
N VAL A 70 8.42 -3.22 -10.71
CA VAL A 70 8.95 -3.95 -11.86
C VAL A 70 9.98 -3.10 -12.58
N ASN A 71 10.95 -3.73 -13.23
CA ASN A 71 11.84 -3.06 -14.16
C ASN A 71 11.04 -2.64 -15.40
N ALA A 72 11.11 -1.37 -15.77
CA ALA A 72 10.33 -0.82 -16.88
C ALA A 72 10.74 -1.37 -18.26
N ALA A 73 11.99 -1.86 -18.42
CA ALA A 73 12.49 -2.35 -19.69
C ALA A 73 12.05 -3.77 -20.03
N ASP A 74 11.97 -4.66 -19.04
CA ASP A 74 11.70 -6.09 -19.24
C ASP A 74 10.46 -6.61 -18.51
N GLY A 75 9.85 -5.78 -17.64
CA GLY A 75 8.66 -6.14 -16.86
C GLY A 75 8.92 -7.18 -15.76
N VAL A 76 10.18 -7.42 -15.41
CA VAL A 76 10.53 -8.33 -14.30
C VAL A 76 10.28 -7.66 -12.96
N GLU A 77 9.59 -8.34 -12.06
CA GLU A 77 9.33 -7.86 -10.71
C GLU A 77 10.61 -7.79 -9.88
N THR A 78 11.03 -6.57 -9.58
CA THR A 78 12.20 -6.24 -8.77
C THR A 78 11.89 -6.25 -7.29
N ALA A 79 10.64 -5.94 -6.94
CA ALA A 79 10.11 -6.05 -5.59
C ALA A 79 8.66 -6.56 -5.60
N HIS A 80 8.39 -7.60 -4.83
CA HIS A 80 7.05 -8.13 -4.56
C HIS A 80 7.11 -9.07 -3.35
N PRO A 81 6.10 -9.09 -2.47
CA PRO A 81 6.09 -10.00 -1.31
C PRO A 81 6.22 -11.49 -1.67
N THR A 82 5.70 -11.91 -2.83
CA THR A 82 5.64 -13.33 -3.22
C THR A 82 6.04 -13.64 -4.66
N HIS A 83 6.12 -12.64 -5.56
CA HIS A 83 6.31 -12.85 -7.00
C HIS A 83 7.61 -12.23 -7.56
N ARG A 84 8.56 -11.87 -6.69
CA ARG A 84 9.84 -11.32 -7.14
C ARG A 84 10.48 -12.20 -8.21
N GLY A 85 10.91 -11.59 -9.31
CA GLY A 85 11.52 -12.28 -10.46
C GLY A 85 10.52 -12.77 -11.51
N ALA A 86 9.22 -12.69 -11.27
CA ALA A 86 8.20 -12.99 -12.26
C ALA A 86 8.08 -11.88 -13.32
N LYS A 87 7.58 -12.20 -14.50
CA LYS A 87 7.24 -11.22 -15.53
C LYS A 87 5.79 -10.78 -15.37
N ILE A 88 5.58 -9.53 -14.94
CA ILE A 88 4.23 -9.01 -14.74
C ILE A 88 3.41 -9.02 -16.03
N GLY A 89 4.06 -8.81 -17.19
CA GLY A 89 3.39 -8.78 -18.48
C GLY A 89 2.70 -10.07 -18.88
N ASP A 90 3.04 -11.20 -18.25
CA ASP A 90 2.41 -12.51 -18.51
C ASP A 90 1.18 -12.74 -17.63
N LEU A 91 0.94 -11.85 -16.64
CA LEU A 91 -0.15 -12.00 -15.68
C LEU A 91 -1.49 -11.54 -16.25
N LYS A 92 -2.50 -12.37 -16.01
CA LYS A 92 -3.90 -12.10 -16.30
C LYS A 92 -4.73 -12.34 -15.05
N ASP A 93 -5.83 -11.61 -14.96
CA ASP A 93 -6.80 -11.82 -13.89
C ASP A 93 -7.74 -13.02 -14.17
N ALA A 94 -8.65 -13.30 -13.23
CA ALA A 94 -9.60 -14.40 -13.33
C ALA A 94 -10.53 -14.31 -14.56
N ASN A 95 -10.72 -13.11 -15.13
CA ASN A 95 -11.52 -12.87 -16.33
C ASN A 95 -10.66 -12.89 -17.62
N GLY A 96 -9.35 -13.15 -17.52
CA GLY A 96 -8.42 -13.13 -18.64
C GLY A 96 -7.94 -11.75 -19.04
N PHE A 97 -8.22 -10.72 -18.24
CA PHE A 97 -7.71 -9.36 -18.48
C PHE A 97 -6.21 -9.31 -18.21
N ALA A 98 -5.43 -8.89 -19.20
CA ALA A 98 -3.96 -8.79 -19.14
C ALA A 98 -3.53 -7.55 -18.33
N PHE A 99 -3.83 -7.53 -17.04
CA PHE A 99 -3.59 -6.38 -16.18
C PHE A 99 -2.11 -6.03 -16.06
N GLY A 100 -1.22 -7.01 -16.15
CA GLY A 100 0.22 -6.76 -16.14
C GLY A 100 0.68 -5.93 -17.33
N GLN A 101 0.16 -6.19 -18.53
CA GLN A 101 0.41 -5.36 -19.71
C GLN A 101 -0.16 -3.95 -19.53
N GLU A 102 -1.35 -3.84 -18.93
CA GLU A 102 -1.98 -2.55 -18.69
C GLU A 102 -1.17 -1.72 -17.69
N ILE A 103 -0.63 -2.32 -16.63
CA ILE A 103 0.28 -1.65 -15.69
C ILE A 103 1.51 -1.10 -16.41
N LEU A 104 2.18 -1.92 -17.24
CA LEU A 104 3.36 -1.50 -18.00
C LEU A 104 3.07 -0.35 -18.96
N LYS A 105 1.90 -0.36 -19.60
CA LYS A 105 1.47 0.65 -20.56
C LYS A 105 1.04 1.96 -19.91
N THR A 106 0.38 1.88 -18.75
CA THR A 106 -0.27 3.02 -18.09
C THR A 106 0.71 3.82 -17.24
N ALA A 107 1.76 3.19 -16.71
CA ALA A 107 2.72 3.83 -15.84
C ALA A 107 3.46 4.98 -16.54
N THR A 108 3.35 6.17 -15.96
CA THR A 108 3.95 7.39 -16.47
C THR A 108 4.77 8.07 -15.38
N GLU A 109 5.93 8.58 -15.73
CA GLU A 109 6.77 9.29 -14.78
C GLU A 109 6.13 10.62 -14.35
N GLY A 110 6.16 10.90 -13.04
CA GLY A 110 5.62 12.13 -12.46
C GLY A 110 4.09 12.14 -12.30
N SER A 111 3.38 11.08 -12.67
CA SER A 111 1.94 10.97 -12.44
C SER A 111 1.55 9.60 -11.89
N ILE A 112 0.48 9.56 -11.12
CA ILE A 112 -0.12 8.33 -10.59
C ILE A 112 -1.38 8.03 -11.38
N SER A 113 -1.44 6.85 -11.98
CA SER A 113 -2.58 6.32 -12.72
C SER A 113 -3.19 5.13 -11.98
N GLU A 114 -4.36 4.67 -12.40
CA GLU A 114 -5.08 3.55 -11.81
C GLU A 114 -5.27 2.42 -12.81
N VAL A 115 -5.11 1.17 -12.33
CA VAL A 115 -5.46 -0.05 -13.08
C VAL A 115 -6.34 -0.91 -12.19
N ALA A 116 -7.53 -1.27 -12.69
CA ALA A 116 -8.49 -2.12 -11.97
C ALA A 116 -8.49 -3.53 -12.55
N TYR A 117 -8.45 -4.55 -11.69
CA TYR A 117 -8.47 -5.96 -12.07
C TYR A 117 -8.88 -6.85 -10.89
N LEU A 118 -9.11 -8.12 -11.14
CA LEU A 118 -9.44 -9.10 -10.10
C LEU A 118 -8.16 -9.78 -9.59
N TRP A 119 -7.91 -9.71 -8.29
CA TRP A 119 -6.77 -10.35 -7.65
C TRP A 119 -7.10 -10.81 -6.24
N PRO A 120 -6.58 -11.97 -5.79
CA PRO A 120 -6.78 -12.39 -4.40
C PRO A 120 -6.12 -11.42 -3.41
N ARG A 121 -6.79 -11.15 -2.29
CA ARG A 121 -6.13 -10.50 -1.15
C ARG A 121 -5.02 -11.37 -0.61
N PRO A 122 -3.97 -10.80 0.00
CA PRO A 122 -2.97 -11.59 0.71
C PRO A 122 -3.62 -12.58 1.69
N GLY A 123 -3.27 -13.87 1.56
CA GLY A 123 -3.83 -14.94 2.37
C GLY A 123 -5.22 -15.44 1.97
N ALA A 124 -5.79 -14.94 0.87
CA ALA A 124 -7.06 -15.42 0.31
C ALA A 124 -6.85 -16.10 -1.06
N ASP A 125 -7.74 -17.02 -1.40
CA ASP A 125 -7.72 -17.71 -2.71
C ASP A 125 -8.77 -17.14 -3.68
N THR A 126 -9.79 -16.45 -3.17
CA THR A 126 -10.86 -15.89 -3.98
C THR A 126 -10.46 -14.51 -4.51
N PRO A 127 -10.51 -14.28 -5.84
CA PRO A 127 -10.26 -12.97 -6.42
C PRO A 127 -11.28 -11.92 -5.96
N SER A 128 -10.78 -10.73 -5.66
CA SER A 128 -11.59 -9.55 -5.31
C SER A 128 -11.21 -8.40 -6.23
N GLU A 129 -12.09 -7.42 -6.39
CA GLU A 129 -11.79 -6.23 -7.18
C GLU A 129 -10.67 -5.45 -6.51
N LYS A 130 -9.55 -5.29 -7.24
CA LYS A 130 -8.38 -4.53 -6.83
C LYS A 130 -8.19 -3.33 -7.72
N ILE A 131 -7.95 -2.18 -7.11
CA ILE A 131 -7.51 -0.97 -7.81
C ILE A 131 -6.07 -0.71 -7.41
N THR A 132 -5.21 -0.60 -8.40
CA THR A 132 -3.77 -0.41 -8.20
C THR A 132 -3.36 0.96 -8.70
N TYR A 133 -2.83 1.79 -7.82
CA TYR A 133 -2.11 3.01 -8.16
C TYR A 133 -0.74 2.64 -8.70
N VAL A 134 -0.36 3.23 -9.83
CA VAL A 134 0.87 2.92 -10.54
C VAL A 134 1.57 4.19 -11.01
N THR A 135 2.89 4.21 -10.90
CA THR A 135 3.73 5.30 -11.42
C THR A 135 5.08 4.78 -11.87
N LYS A 136 5.73 5.52 -12.77
CA LYS A 136 7.09 5.24 -13.19
C LYS A 136 8.08 6.13 -12.44
N ILE A 137 9.23 5.57 -12.06
CA ILE A 137 10.33 6.25 -11.39
C ILE A 137 11.63 5.75 -12.04
N ASP A 138 12.21 6.52 -12.92
CA ASP A 138 13.39 6.13 -13.72
C ASP A 138 13.19 4.79 -14.45
N ASP A 139 13.95 3.77 -14.09
CA ASP A 139 13.88 2.42 -14.64
C ASP A 139 12.88 1.48 -13.91
N GLN A 140 12.17 2.00 -12.91
CA GLN A 140 11.19 1.23 -12.15
C GLN A 140 9.76 1.71 -12.41
N ILE A 141 8.83 0.77 -12.39
CA ILE A 141 7.40 1.03 -12.25
C ILE A 141 7.01 0.47 -10.90
N CYS A 142 6.55 1.33 -9.98
CA CYS A 142 6.09 0.92 -8.65
C CYS A 142 4.60 1.13 -8.49
N ALA A 143 4.00 0.30 -7.65
CA ALA A 143 2.56 0.27 -7.49
C ALA A 143 2.13 -0.18 -6.08
N VAL A 144 0.96 0.28 -5.67
CA VAL A 144 0.25 -0.17 -4.46
C VAL A 144 -1.22 -0.32 -4.80
N GLY A 145 -1.81 -1.47 -4.52
CA GLY A 145 -3.23 -1.73 -4.75
C GLY A 145 -4.01 -1.84 -3.45
N TYR A 146 -5.26 -1.40 -3.49
CA TYR A 146 -6.27 -1.64 -2.46
C TYR A 146 -7.44 -2.42 -3.05
N TYR A 147 -8.24 -3.05 -2.19
CA TYR A 147 -9.38 -3.87 -2.58
C TYR A 147 -10.70 -3.20 -2.21
N LYS A 148 -11.69 -3.39 -3.04
CA LYS A 148 -13.07 -2.94 -2.75
C LYS A 148 -13.85 -3.96 -1.94
#